data_983a3a8ed2a67098b19950014aefe3bf
#
_entry.id   983a3a8ed2a67098b19950014aefe3bf
#
_cell.length_a   1.000
_cell.length_b   1.000
_cell.length_c   1.000
_cell.angle_alpha   90.00
_cell.angle_beta   90.00
_cell.angle_gamma   90.00
#
_symmetry.space_group_name_H-M   'P 1'
#
loop_
_entity.id
_entity.type
_entity.pdbx_description
1 polymer ?
#
loop_
_entity_poly.entity_id
_entity_poly.type
_entity_poly.pdbx_seq_one_letter_code
_entity_poly.pdbx_strand_id
1 'polypeptide(L)' 'MFAITEADTDAILAAFDRDGEAAAVVELRRRFPGLSENAGLEATRMIVRWRPARDESAKPDR' A
#
# COMPACT_ATOMS: atom_id res chain seq x y z
N MET A 1 12.43 -11.08 6.75
CA MET A 1 11.50 -10.04 7.15
C MET A 1 11.64 -8.83 6.24
N PHE A 2 10.56 -8.29 5.80
CA PHE A 2 10.67 -7.09 5.00
C PHE A 2 10.14 -5.90 5.79
N ALA A 3 10.66 -4.74 5.44
CA ALA A 3 10.21 -3.51 6.05
C ALA A 3 9.68 -2.61 4.95
N ILE A 4 8.55 -2.01 5.22
CA ILE A 4 7.93 -1.10 4.26
C ILE A 4 8.11 0.32 4.78
N THR A 5 8.56 1.18 3.89
CA THR A 5 8.75 2.57 4.27
C THR A 5 7.50 3.37 3.95
N GLU A 6 7.47 4.59 4.48
CA GLU A 6 6.36 5.48 4.19
C GLU A 6 6.27 5.77 2.69
N ALA A 7 7.40 5.92 2.04
CA ALA A 7 7.41 6.15 0.60
C ALA A 7 6.83 4.95 -0.15
N ASP A 8 7.17 3.75 0.30
CA ASP A 8 6.62 2.54 -0.31
C ASP A 8 5.12 2.48 -0.13
N THR A 9 4.67 2.78 1.08
CA THR A 9 3.24 2.77 1.36
C THR A 9 2.50 3.77 0.48
N ASP A 10 3.05 4.96 0.36
CA ASP A 10 2.42 5.99 -0.46
C ASP A 10 2.31 5.56 -1.92
N ALA A 11 3.33 4.92 -2.44
CA ALA A 11 3.31 4.48 -3.83
C ALA A 11 2.26 3.40 -4.04
N ILE A 12 2.16 2.48 -3.09
CA ILE A 12 1.20 1.40 -3.19
C ILE A 12 -0.22 1.95 -3.10
N LEU A 13 -0.45 2.87 -2.19
CA LEU A 13 -1.78 3.47 -2.05
C LEU A 13 -2.14 4.29 -3.28
N ALA A 14 -1.17 4.97 -3.87
CA ALA A 14 -1.42 5.71 -5.10
C ALA A 14 -1.82 4.77 -6.22
N ALA A 15 -1.16 3.63 -6.34
CA ALA A 15 -1.50 2.64 -7.33
C ALA A 15 -2.90 2.10 -7.09
N PHE A 16 -3.23 1.86 -5.83
CA PHE A 16 -4.55 1.39 -5.45
C PHE A 16 -5.63 2.38 -5.89
N ASP A 17 -5.41 3.65 -5.56
CA ASP A 17 -6.40 4.68 -5.86
C ASP A 17 -6.57 4.87 -7.36
N ARG A 18 -5.49 4.72 -8.10
CA ARG A 18 -5.53 4.99 -9.53
C ARG A 18 -6.08 3.82 -10.31
N ASP A 19 -5.66 2.61 -9.97
CA ASP A 19 -5.96 1.45 -10.79
C ASP A 19 -6.54 0.27 -10.03
N GLY A 20 -6.70 0.38 -8.72
CA GLY A 20 -7.35 -0.66 -7.96
C GLY A 20 -6.37 -1.61 -7.26
N GLU A 21 -6.95 -2.65 -6.65
CA GLU A 21 -6.19 -3.55 -5.80
C GLU A 21 -5.11 -4.30 -6.58
N ALA A 22 -5.43 -4.74 -7.78
CA ALA A 22 -4.47 -5.50 -8.56
C ALA A 22 -3.22 -4.67 -8.85
N ALA A 23 -3.41 -3.41 -9.17
CA ALA A 23 -2.28 -2.53 -9.44
C ALA A 23 -1.44 -2.33 -8.20
N ALA A 24 -2.10 -2.21 -7.05
CA ALA A 24 -1.36 -2.06 -5.80
C ALA A 24 -0.53 -3.29 -5.49
N VAL A 25 -1.08 -4.47 -5.73
CA VAL A 25 -0.33 -5.71 -5.53
C VAL A 25 0.88 -5.76 -6.45
N VAL A 26 0.70 -5.37 -7.70
CA VAL A 26 1.82 -5.36 -8.64
C VAL A 26 2.90 -4.41 -8.16
N GLU A 27 2.51 -3.24 -7.72
CA GLU A 27 3.49 -2.27 -7.24
C GLU A 27 4.23 -2.80 -6.03
N LEU A 28 3.51 -3.42 -5.11
CA LEU A 28 4.14 -3.97 -3.92
C LEU A 28 5.14 -5.06 -4.28
N ARG A 29 4.77 -5.95 -5.19
CA ARG A 29 5.65 -7.04 -5.58
C ARG A 29 6.87 -6.55 -6.35
N ARG A 30 6.72 -5.43 -7.04
CA ARG A 30 7.89 -4.85 -7.72
C ARG A 30 8.91 -4.34 -6.73
N ARG A 31 8.44 -3.86 -5.59
CA ARG A 31 9.34 -3.33 -4.57
C ARG A 31 9.88 -4.43 -3.67
N PHE A 32 9.14 -5.53 -3.56
CA PHE A 32 9.52 -6.66 -2.73
C PHE A 32 9.40 -7.93 -3.54
N PRO A 33 10.37 -8.18 -4.42
CA PRO A 33 10.21 -9.26 -5.41
C PRO A 33 10.07 -10.65 -4.82
N GLY A 34 10.40 -10.84 -3.57
CA GLY A 34 10.23 -12.15 -2.95
C GLY A 34 8.83 -12.50 -2.56
N LEU A 35 7.89 -11.56 -2.66
CA LEU A 35 6.51 -11.81 -2.24
C LEU A 35 5.75 -12.60 -3.27
N SER A 36 4.99 -13.59 -2.79
CA SER A 36 4.04 -14.27 -3.65
C SER A 36 2.84 -13.36 -3.90
N GLU A 37 2.01 -13.77 -4.84
CA GLU A 37 0.81 -13.00 -5.13
C GLU A 37 -0.11 -12.92 -3.92
N ASN A 38 -0.28 -14.03 -3.22
CA ASN A 38 -1.13 -14.03 -2.04
C ASN A 38 -0.59 -13.13 -0.95
N ALA A 39 0.71 -13.20 -0.71
CA ALA A 39 1.31 -12.35 0.31
C ALA A 39 1.21 -10.89 -0.09
N GLY A 40 1.38 -10.59 -1.37
CA GLY A 40 1.22 -9.23 -1.84
C GLY A 40 -0.20 -8.72 -1.65
N LEU A 41 -1.17 -9.57 -1.93
CA LEU A 41 -2.56 -9.19 -1.76
C LEU A 41 -2.89 -8.90 -0.30
N GLU A 42 -2.44 -9.77 0.60
CA GLU A 42 -2.70 -9.56 2.01
C GLU A 42 -2.02 -8.30 2.53
N ALA A 43 -0.79 -8.08 2.11
CA ALA A 43 -0.09 -6.88 2.53
C ALA A 43 -0.78 -5.63 2.01
N THR A 44 -1.25 -5.67 0.78
CA THR A 44 -1.97 -4.54 0.21
C THR A 44 -3.23 -4.24 1.01
N ARG A 45 -3.96 -5.27 1.39
CA ARG A 45 -5.17 -5.08 2.17
C ARG A 45 -4.88 -4.47 3.52
N MET A 46 -3.80 -4.88 4.16
CA MET A 46 -3.41 -4.29 5.42
C MET A 46 -3.05 -2.82 5.27
N ILE A 47 -2.30 -2.51 4.23
CA ILE A 47 -1.90 -1.13 3.98
C ILE A 47 -3.12 -0.25 3.76
N VAL A 48 -4.06 -0.74 2.96
CA VAL A 48 -5.28 0.02 2.69
C VAL A 48 -6.09 0.20 3.96
N ARG A 49 -6.12 -0.82 4.79
CA ARG A 49 -6.89 -0.73 6.02
C ARG A 49 -6.33 0.34 6.96
N TRP A 50 -5.03 0.52 6.97
CA TRP A 50 -4.40 1.50 7.85
C TRP A 50 -4.39 2.90 7.27
N ARG A 51 -4.75 3.02 6.02
CA ARG A 51 -4.71 4.27 5.31
C ARG A 51 -5.54 5.38 5.94
N PRO A 52 -6.75 5.10 6.44
CA PRO A 52 -7.59 6.18 6.96
C PRO A 52 -6.95 7.00 8.07
N ALA A 53 -6.12 6.37 8.88
CA ALA A 53 -5.46 7.11 9.94
C ALA A 53 -4.54 8.17 9.35
N ARG A 54 -3.86 7.84 8.26
CA ARG A 54 -3.00 8.81 7.62
C ARG A 54 -3.80 9.94 6.99
N ASP A 55 -4.91 9.57 6.38
CA ASP A 55 -5.76 10.57 5.76
C ASP A 55 -6.25 11.56 6.78
N GLU A 56 -6.62 11.08 7.93
CA GLU A 56 -7.07 11.96 8.97
C GLU A 56 -5.97 12.89 9.41
N SER A 57 -4.77 12.35 9.52
CA SER A 57 -3.65 13.20 9.87
C SER A 57 -3.42 14.26 8.83
N ALA A 58 -3.58 13.90 7.60
CA ALA A 58 -3.33 14.83 6.52
C ALA A 58 -4.36 15.92 6.47
N LYS A 59 -5.55 15.69 7.00
CA LYS A 59 -6.55 16.73 7.03
C LYS A 59 -6.31 17.64 8.19
N PRO A 60 -6.05 18.80 7.98
CA PRO A 60 -5.91 19.70 9.10
C PRO A 60 -7.23 20.17 9.57
N ASP A 61 -7.72 20.05 9.50
CA ASP A 61 -8.70 20.39 9.80
C ASP A 61 -9.15 21.37 9.83
N ARG A 62 -9.12 21.24 9.59
CA ARG A 62 -9.47 21.79 9.48
C ARG A 62 -9.58 22.40 9.46
#